data_eb82b31adfcbbdb95e2ef12ac0820a6c
#
_entry.id   eb82b31adfcbbdb95e2ef12ac0820a6c
#
_cell.length_a   1.000
_cell.length_b   1.000
_cell.length_c   1.000
_cell.angle_alpha   90.00
_cell.angle_beta   90.00
_cell.angle_gamma   90.00
#
_symmetry.space_group_name_H-M   'P 1'
#
loop_
_entity.id
_entity.type
_entity.pdbx_description
1 polymer ?
#
loop_
_entity_poly.entity_id
_entity_poly.type
_entity_poly.pdbx_seq_one_letter_code
_entity_poly.pdbx_strand_id
1 'polypeptide(L)'
;MANYYGIGRTNYFAVKDAELFKDEMANYPVEVVTREGEDGTTLYGLLDANADGGGWEWSYVAELEGEDGEVIETDLEIDWAEVFARHLVDGWVAILMETGAEKYRYVSGYALAVNSKGESHEINLSRDIWKLAETLGENVTEVAY
;
A
#
# COMPACT_ATOMS: atom_id res chain seq x y z
N MET A 1 -4.72 -25.37 -7.16
CA MET A 1 -3.60 -24.49 -6.80
C MET A 1 -4.03 -23.50 -5.73
N ALA A 2 -3.23 -23.35 -4.70
CA ALA A 2 -3.53 -22.36 -3.67
C ALA A 2 -3.08 -20.97 -4.17
N ASN A 3 -3.96 -20.00 -4.06
CA ASN A 3 -3.66 -18.62 -4.43
C ASN A 3 -3.63 -17.74 -3.19
N TYR A 4 -2.80 -16.71 -3.25
CA TYR A 4 -2.77 -15.70 -2.22
C TYR A 4 -4.02 -14.83 -2.31
N TYR A 5 -4.67 -14.61 -1.17
CA TYR A 5 -5.79 -13.68 -1.03
C TYR A 5 -5.40 -12.63 0.00
N GLY A 6 -5.40 -11.38 -0.43
CA GLY A 6 -5.03 -10.27 0.42
C GLY A 6 -6.01 -9.12 0.33
N ILE A 7 -6.05 -8.34 1.38
CA ILE A 7 -6.83 -7.10 1.46
C ILE A 7 -5.90 -6.00 1.92
N GLY A 8 -5.92 -4.87 1.21
CA GLY A 8 -5.13 -3.70 1.56
C GLY A 8 -5.97 -2.44 1.60
N ARG A 9 -5.69 -1.59 2.56
CA ARG A 9 -6.32 -0.28 2.65
C ARG A 9 -5.45 0.69 3.44
N THR A 10 -5.78 1.99 3.33
CA THR A 10 -5.14 3.03 4.14
C THR A 10 -6.10 3.56 5.20
N ASN A 11 -5.54 4.35 6.13
CA ASN A 11 -6.34 5.25 6.98
C ASN A 11 -6.85 6.43 6.14
N TYR A 12 -7.58 7.34 6.78
CA TYR A 12 -8.00 8.60 6.18
C TYR A 12 -7.02 9.70 6.54
N PHE A 13 -6.67 10.53 5.57
CA PHE A 13 -5.68 11.60 5.72
C PHE A 13 -6.05 12.83 4.88
N ALA A 14 -5.49 13.99 5.22
CA ALA A 14 -5.69 15.22 4.47
C ALA A 14 -4.66 15.34 3.36
N VAL A 15 -5.09 15.80 2.18
CA VAL A 15 -4.21 16.02 1.03
C VAL A 15 -4.17 17.51 0.68
N LYS A 16 -3.02 17.94 0.16
CA LYS A 16 -2.78 19.36 -0.19
C LYS A 16 -3.66 19.83 -1.32
N ASP A 17 -3.85 18.99 -2.33
CA ASP A 17 -4.64 19.30 -3.53
C ASP A 17 -5.42 18.07 -3.93
N ALA A 18 -6.74 18.13 -3.72
CA ALA A 18 -7.63 16.99 -3.97
C ALA A 18 -7.64 16.56 -5.44
N GLU A 19 -7.61 17.53 -6.37
CA GLU A 19 -7.66 17.20 -7.80
C GLU A 19 -6.38 16.52 -8.28
N LEU A 20 -5.22 17.01 -7.84
CA LEU A 20 -3.95 16.37 -8.17
C LEU A 20 -3.86 14.97 -7.57
N PHE A 21 -4.35 14.81 -6.34
CA PHE A 21 -4.37 13.49 -5.68
C PHE A 21 -5.24 12.50 -6.46
N LYS A 22 -6.46 12.91 -6.80
CA LYS A 22 -7.39 12.05 -7.55
C LYS A 22 -6.86 11.72 -8.95
N ASP A 23 -6.23 12.69 -9.61
CA ASP A 23 -5.65 12.48 -10.95
C ASP A 23 -4.53 11.44 -10.90
N GLU A 24 -3.66 11.52 -9.90
CA GLU A 24 -2.60 10.53 -9.77
C GLU A 24 -3.16 9.16 -9.40
N MET A 25 -4.09 9.08 -8.45
CA MET A 25 -4.67 7.81 -8.00
C MET A 25 -5.43 7.09 -9.12
N ALA A 26 -5.95 7.84 -10.11
CA ALA A 26 -6.64 7.25 -11.25
C ALA A 26 -5.72 6.36 -12.11
N ASN A 27 -4.39 6.51 -11.99
CA ASN A 27 -3.42 5.70 -12.72
C ASN A 27 -3.13 4.36 -12.03
N TYR A 28 -3.55 4.19 -10.79
CA TYR A 28 -3.19 3.04 -9.96
C TYR A 28 -4.42 2.14 -9.69
N PRO A 29 -4.21 0.86 -9.42
CA PRO A 29 -5.32 -0.06 -9.11
C PRO A 29 -5.82 0.12 -7.68
N VAL A 30 -6.36 1.31 -7.38
CA VAL A 30 -6.89 1.68 -6.07
C VAL A 30 -8.24 2.38 -6.22
N GLU A 31 -9.05 2.32 -5.18
CA GLU A 31 -10.30 3.06 -5.08
C GLU A 31 -10.12 4.17 -4.03
N VAL A 32 -10.43 5.41 -4.42
CA VAL A 32 -10.38 6.55 -3.50
C VAL A 32 -11.70 6.61 -2.74
N VAL A 33 -11.60 6.63 -1.42
CA VAL A 33 -12.75 6.82 -0.52
C VAL A 33 -12.56 8.09 0.29
N THR A 34 -13.67 8.68 0.73
CA THR A 34 -13.64 9.94 1.47
C THR A 34 -14.43 9.86 2.75
N ARG A 35 -14.07 10.72 3.69
CA ARG A 35 -14.78 10.91 4.95
C ARG A 35 -14.62 12.35 5.40
N GLU A 36 -15.61 12.92 6.09
CA GLU A 36 -15.46 14.22 6.70
C GLU A 36 -14.72 14.09 8.04
N GLY A 37 -13.72 14.94 8.25
CA GLY A 37 -13.04 15.08 9.52
C GLY A 37 -13.89 15.89 10.52
N GLU A 38 -13.43 15.95 11.76
CA GLU A 38 -14.14 16.64 12.85
C GLU A 38 -14.34 18.15 12.58
N ASP A 39 -13.43 18.74 11.84
CA ASP A 39 -13.48 20.18 11.48
C ASP A 39 -14.18 20.45 10.14
N GLY A 40 -14.82 19.44 9.56
CA GLY A 40 -15.46 19.55 8.25
C GLY A 40 -14.52 19.41 7.06
N THR A 41 -13.23 19.17 7.29
CA THR A 41 -12.26 18.92 6.23
C THR A 41 -12.51 17.55 5.61
N THR A 42 -12.47 17.47 4.29
CA THR A 42 -12.59 16.17 3.59
C THR A 42 -11.28 15.40 3.74
N LEU A 43 -11.37 14.17 4.23
CA LEU A 43 -10.25 13.25 4.34
C LEU A 43 -10.35 12.19 3.25
N TYR A 44 -9.22 11.69 2.82
CA TYR A 44 -9.10 10.71 1.75
C TYR A 44 -8.44 9.44 2.24
N GLY A 45 -8.89 8.32 1.71
CA GLY A 45 -8.26 7.03 1.95
C GLY A 45 -8.28 6.21 0.67
N LEU A 46 -7.54 5.12 0.67
CA LEU A 46 -7.45 4.22 -0.47
C LEU A 46 -7.81 2.81 -0.05
N LEU A 47 -8.53 2.12 -0.94
CA LEU A 47 -8.79 0.69 -0.84
C LEU A 47 -8.07 0.03 -2.02
N ASP A 48 -7.60 -1.21 -1.87
CA ASP A 48 -7.14 -1.95 -3.04
C ASP A 48 -8.35 -2.22 -3.95
N ALA A 49 -8.12 -2.12 -5.26
CA ALA A 49 -9.16 -2.36 -6.26
C ALA A 49 -8.91 -3.67 -7.00
N ASN A 50 -8.15 -4.59 -6.38
CA ASN A 50 -7.84 -5.87 -6.99
C ASN A 50 -9.02 -6.82 -6.85
N ALA A 51 -9.82 -6.93 -7.90
CA ALA A 51 -11.04 -7.75 -7.92
C ALA A 51 -10.76 -9.25 -7.70
N ASP A 52 -9.54 -9.69 -7.96
CA ASP A 52 -9.13 -11.08 -7.78
C ASP A 52 -8.64 -11.38 -6.36
N GLY A 53 -8.67 -10.40 -5.47
CA GLY A 53 -8.25 -10.57 -4.08
C GLY A 53 -6.74 -10.68 -3.91
N GLY A 54 -5.95 -10.14 -4.86
CA GLY A 54 -4.48 -10.23 -4.81
C GLY A 54 -3.81 -9.28 -3.83
N GLY A 55 -4.58 -8.45 -3.15
CA GLY A 55 -4.05 -7.48 -2.18
C GLY A 55 -3.61 -6.17 -2.82
N TRP A 56 -2.73 -5.48 -2.12
CA TRP A 56 -2.25 -4.17 -2.54
C TRP A 56 -1.20 -4.29 -3.65
N GLU A 57 -1.30 -3.39 -4.64
CA GLU A 57 -0.38 -3.42 -5.78
C GLU A 57 0.79 -2.44 -5.59
N TRP A 58 1.97 -2.88 -5.97
CA TRP A 58 3.21 -2.11 -5.91
C TRP A 58 3.74 -1.77 -7.31
N SER A 59 2.94 -2.07 -8.32
CA SER A 59 3.24 -1.75 -9.71
C SER A 59 1.96 -1.52 -10.49
N TYR A 60 2.06 -0.85 -11.62
CA TYR A 60 0.94 -0.62 -12.51
C TYR A 60 1.43 -0.66 -13.96
N VAL A 61 0.50 -0.98 -14.88
CA VAL A 61 0.79 -1.01 -16.31
C VAL A 61 0.56 0.38 -16.87
N ALA A 62 1.59 0.98 -17.44
CA ALA A 62 1.52 2.28 -18.10
C ALA A 62 1.69 2.11 -19.61
N GLU A 63 0.98 2.91 -20.38
CA GLU A 63 1.17 3.01 -21.82
C GLU A 63 2.20 4.10 -22.08
N LEU A 64 3.34 3.71 -22.64
CA LEU A 64 4.42 4.62 -23.00
C LEU A 64 4.55 4.70 -24.52
N GLU A 65 4.88 5.89 -25.03
CA GLU A 65 5.15 6.09 -26.42
C GLU A 65 6.59 5.66 -26.73
N GLY A 66 6.72 4.62 -27.56
CA GLY A 66 8.01 4.13 -28.02
C GLY A 66 8.51 4.87 -29.26
N GLU A 67 9.64 4.42 -29.79
CA GLU A 67 10.15 4.90 -31.07
C GLU A 67 9.10 4.60 -32.15
N ASP A 68 8.98 5.45 -33.15
CA ASP A 68 8.02 5.33 -34.28
C ASP A 68 6.55 5.51 -33.88
N GLY A 69 6.25 6.05 -32.68
CA GLY A 69 4.88 6.29 -32.24
C GLY A 69 4.12 5.06 -31.79
N GLU A 70 4.82 3.95 -31.55
CA GLU A 70 4.21 2.75 -30.99
C GLU A 70 3.85 2.96 -29.52
N VAL A 71 2.69 2.39 -29.11
CA VAL A 71 2.29 2.36 -27.71
C VAL A 71 2.83 1.07 -27.10
N ILE A 72 3.67 1.20 -26.10
CA ILE A 72 4.28 0.07 -25.39
C ILE A 72 3.70 0.02 -23.99
N GLU A 73 3.12 -1.12 -23.62
CA GLU A 73 2.71 -1.37 -22.25
C GLU A 73 3.94 -1.72 -21.40
N THR A 74 4.14 -1.02 -20.30
CA THR A 74 5.30 -1.20 -19.42
C THR A 74 4.84 -1.23 -17.99
N ASP A 75 5.36 -2.20 -17.22
CA ASP A 75 5.14 -2.24 -15.77
C ASP A 75 6.03 -1.22 -15.09
N LEU A 76 5.43 -0.34 -14.32
CA LEU A 76 6.14 0.66 -13.51
C LEU A 76 5.90 0.41 -12.03
N GLU A 77 6.95 0.59 -11.23
CA GLU A 77 6.84 0.48 -9.78
C GLU A 77 6.11 1.68 -9.19
N ILE A 78 5.37 1.43 -8.11
CA ILE A 78 4.74 2.47 -7.31
C ILE A 78 5.50 2.57 -6.00
N ASP A 79 6.18 3.68 -5.77
CA ASP A 79 6.79 3.98 -4.47
C ASP A 79 5.73 4.69 -3.61
N TRP A 80 4.98 3.90 -2.85
CA TRP A 80 3.86 4.43 -2.06
C TRP A 80 4.31 5.44 -1.00
N ALA A 81 5.49 5.28 -0.43
CA ALA A 81 6.02 6.25 0.54
C ALA A 81 6.20 7.63 -0.12
N GLU A 82 6.77 7.66 -1.31
CA GLU A 82 6.95 8.91 -2.07
C GLU A 82 5.62 9.47 -2.55
N VAL A 83 4.72 8.61 -3.03
CA VAL A 83 3.39 9.01 -3.49
C VAL A 83 2.62 9.69 -2.36
N PHE A 84 2.54 9.08 -1.18
CA PHE A 84 1.84 9.70 -0.06
C PHE A 84 2.54 10.97 0.40
N ALA A 85 3.87 10.98 0.48
CA ALA A 85 4.63 12.13 0.97
C ALA A 85 4.32 13.41 0.19
N ARG A 86 4.22 13.31 -1.14
CA ARG A 86 3.98 14.51 -1.96
C ARG A 86 2.55 15.03 -1.89
N HIS A 87 1.59 14.21 -1.43
CA HIS A 87 0.19 14.63 -1.35
C HIS A 87 -0.26 15.02 0.07
N LEU A 88 0.42 14.54 1.10
CA LEU A 88 -0.01 14.77 2.48
C LEU A 88 0.15 16.22 2.93
N VAL A 89 -0.85 16.74 3.63
CA VAL A 89 -0.71 17.97 4.39
C VAL A 89 0.28 17.74 5.53
N ASP A 90 1.12 18.72 5.83
CA ASP A 90 2.08 18.63 6.93
C ASP A 90 1.39 18.28 8.25
N GLY A 91 2.00 17.38 8.98
CA GLY A 91 1.47 16.88 10.25
C GLY A 91 0.57 15.66 10.11
N TRP A 92 0.20 15.29 8.89
CA TRP A 92 -0.61 14.10 8.63
C TRP A 92 0.27 12.89 8.28
N VAL A 93 -0.24 11.73 8.64
CA VAL A 93 0.44 10.45 8.39
C VAL A 93 -0.49 9.53 7.63
N ALA A 94 -0.01 8.99 6.52
CA ALA A 94 -0.71 7.92 5.81
C ALA A 94 -0.21 6.57 6.33
N ILE A 95 -1.14 5.66 6.56
CA ILE A 95 -0.85 4.29 6.97
C ILE A 95 -1.46 3.35 5.94
N LEU A 96 -0.62 2.53 5.33
CA LEU A 96 -1.05 1.48 4.43
C LEU A 96 -0.92 0.14 5.15
N MET A 97 -1.99 -0.65 5.16
CA MET A 97 -1.96 -1.98 5.75
C MET A 97 -2.44 -3.01 4.73
N GLU A 98 -1.79 -4.16 4.74
CA GLU A 98 -2.22 -5.31 3.95
C GLU A 98 -2.12 -6.57 4.80
N THR A 99 -3.16 -7.40 4.75
CA THR A 99 -3.13 -8.75 5.32
C THR A 99 -3.59 -9.76 4.28
N GLY A 100 -3.08 -10.97 4.38
CA GLY A 100 -3.49 -12.00 3.44
C GLY A 100 -2.96 -13.37 3.82
N ALA A 101 -3.38 -14.35 3.05
CA ALA A 101 -3.00 -15.73 3.26
C ALA A 101 -3.08 -16.50 1.95
N GLU A 102 -2.23 -17.52 1.85
CA GLU A 102 -2.37 -18.57 0.85
C GLU A 102 -2.74 -19.85 1.61
N LYS A 103 -4.04 -20.04 1.86
CA LYS A 103 -4.56 -21.06 2.77
C LYS A 103 -3.81 -21.01 4.12
N TYR A 104 -3.39 -22.15 4.66
CA TYR A 104 -2.60 -22.20 5.89
C TYR A 104 -1.09 -22.22 5.62
N ARG A 105 -0.70 -22.19 4.35
CA ARG A 105 0.70 -22.25 3.97
C ARG A 105 1.46 -20.97 4.32
N TYR A 106 0.87 -19.83 3.98
CA TYR A 106 1.44 -18.51 4.29
C TYR A 106 0.38 -17.62 4.89
N VAL A 107 0.74 -16.97 5.98
CA VAL A 107 -0.06 -15.89 6.57
C VAL A 107 0.84 -14.67 6.59
N SER A 108 0.40 -13.58 6.01
CA SER A 108 1.23 -12.38 5.89
C SER A 108 0.52 -11.14 6.42
N GLY A 109 1.31 -10.18 6.81
CA GLY A 109 0.86 -8.85 7.17
C GLY A 109 1.97 -7.86 6.92
N TYR A 110 1.59 -6.68 6.44
CA TYR A 110 2.51 -5.61 6.13
C TYR A 110 1.86 -4.27 6.47
N ALA A 111 2.65 -3.34 6.96
CA ALA A 111 2.19 -1.98 7.20
C ALA A 111 3.30 -0.98 6.92
N LEU A 112 2.91 0.15 6.34
CA LEU A 112 3.79 1.26 6.03
C LEU A 112 3.15 2.53 6.59
N ALA A 113 3.90 3.33 7.34
CA ALA A 113 3.48 4.66 7.77
C ALA A 113 4.44 5.68 7.16
N VAL A 114 3.90 6.78 6.64
CA VAL A 114 4.72 7.82 6.02
C VAL A 114 4.12 9.20 6.28
N ASN A 115 4.98 10.20 6.48
CA ASN A 115 4.58 11.60 6.65
C ASN A 115 4.88 12.42 5.39
N SER A 116 4.54 13.72 5.42
CA SER A 116 4.74 14.62 4.28
C SER A 116 6.21 14.87 3.93
N LYS A 117 7.11 14.57 4.84
CA LYS A 117 8.57 14.73 4.62
C LYS A 117 9.21 13.50 3.99
N GLY A 118 8.43 12.42 3.81
CA GLY A 118 8.94 11.17 3.29
C GLY A 118 9.60 10.26 4.34
N GLU A 119 9.53 10.64 5.60
CA GLU A 119 9.97 9.77 6.69
C GLU A 119 8.97 8.64 6.84
N SER A 120 9.47 7.41 6.94
CA SER A 120 8.59 6.24 6.95
C SER A 120 9.09 5.16 7.91
N HIS A 121 8.13 4.34 8.33
CA HIS A 121 8.37 3.11 9.09
C HIS A 121 7.57 1.99 8.49
N GLU A 122 8.11 0.80 8.51
CA GLU A 122 7.38 -0.37 8.02
C GLU A 122 7.46 -1.54 8.99
N ILE A 123 6.41 -2.36 8.97
CA ILE A 123 6.33 -3.60 9.73
C ILE A 123 6.02 -4.72 8.76
N ASN A 124 6.76 -5.81 8.87
CA ASN A 124 6.46 -7.05 8.18
C ASN A 124 6.19 -8.11 9.25
N LEU A 125 5.00 -8.69 9.25
CA LEU A 125 4.53 -9.56 10.32
C LEU A 125 5.46 -10.75 10.56
N SER A 126 5.80 -11.50 9.53
CA SER A 126 6.62 -12.71 9.67
C SER A 126 8.07 -12.38 10.02
N ARG A 127 8.63 -11.35 9.41
CA ARG A 127 10.00 -10.91 9.66
C ARG A 127 10.17 -10.39 11.09
N ASP A 128 9.26 -9.51 11.51
CA ASP A 128 9.42 -8.80 12.78
C ASP A 128 9.06 -9.67 13.98
N ILE A 129 8.07 -10.55 13.86
CA ILE A 129 7.78 -11.48 14.93
C ILE A 129 8.89 -12.54 15.09
N TRP A 130 9.53 -12.94 13.99
CA TRP A 130 10.67 -13.86 14.04
C TRP A 130 11.80 -13.29 14.89
N LYS A 131 12.16 -12.02 14.66
CA LYS A 131 13.21 -11.36 15.43
C LYS A 131 12.88 -11.28 16.92
N LEU A 132 11.61 -11.02 17.25
CA LEU A 132 11.16 -10.99 18.63
C LEU A 132 11.15 -12.38 19.26
N ALA A 133 10.74 -13.39 18.49
CA ALA A 133 10.68 -14.77 18.96
C ALA A 133 12.07 -15.31 19.33
N GLU A 134 13.10 -14.93 18.57
CA GLU A 134 14.50 -15.34 18.84
C GLU A 134 15.00 -14.89 20.22
N THR A 135 14.39 -13.84 20.79
CA THR A 135 14.75 -13.38 22.14
C THR A 135 14.17 -14.26 23.24
N LEU A 136 13.22 -15.14 22.91
CA LEU A 136 12.53 -16.02 23.86
C LEU A 136 13.11 -17.42 23.94
N GLY A 137 13.82 -17.86 22.92
CA GLY A 137 14.39 -19.19 22.89
C GLY A 137 15.23 -19.45 21.64
N GLU A 138 15.97 -20.54 21.68
CA GLU A 138 16.90 -20.90 20.60
C GLU A 138 16.24 -21.65 19.43
N ASN A 139 15.07 -22.24 19.68
CA ASN A 139 14.39 -23.08 18.70
C ASN A 139 13.14 -22.38 18.19
N VAL A 140 13.27 -21.70 17.06
CA VAL A 140 12.17 -21.00 16.40
C VAL A 140 12.02 -21.53 14.98
N THR A 141 10.85 -22.04 14.64
CA THR A 141 10.56 -22.53 13.30
C THR A 141 9.68 -21.52 12.54
N GLU A 142 9.72 -21.61 11.23
CA GLU A 142 8.91 -20.73 10.38
C GLU A 142 7.42 -21.02 10.54
N VAL A 143 6.60 -19.95 10.42
CA VAL A 143 5.14 -20.06 10.39
C VAL A 143 4.72 -20.29 8.93
N ALA A 144 5.07 -21.46 8.40
CA ALA A 144 4.80 -21.87 7.02
C ALA A 144 5.01 -23.38 6.89
N TYR A 145 4.58 -23.93 5.77
CA TYR A 145 4.91 -25.33 5.45
C TYR A 145 5.17 -25.54 3.97
#